data_c2a343d490a965518cc3a7f249e6c0e3
#
_entry.id   c2a343d490a965518cc3a7f249e6c0e3
#
_cell.length_a   1.000
_cell.length_b   1.000
_cell.length_c   1.000
_cell.angle_alpha   90.00
_cell.angle_beta   90.00
_cell.angle_gamma   90.00
#
_symmetry.space_group_name_H-M   'P 1'
#
loop_
_entity.id
_entity.type
_entity.pdbx_description
1 polymer ?
#
loop_
_entity_poly.entity_id
_entity_poly.type
_entity_poly.pdbx_seq_one_letter_code
_entity_poly.pdbx_strand_id
1 'polypeptide(L)' 'MSHTADYLVEGMTCSHCVSSVTEELSEVDGVTEVSVDLASGLPSTVSVTSETPLDDATVSAAIEEAGYTFVTSL' A
#
# COMPACT_ATOMS: atom_id res chain seq x y z
N MET A 1 9.83 10.51 -14.02
CA MET A 1 8.79 11.25 -13.31
C MET A 1 8.07 10.33 -12.35
N SER A 2 7.56 10.89 -11.26
CA SER A 2 6.88 10.08 -10.24
C SER A 2 5.46 9.75 -10.65
N HIS A 3 5.03 8.55 -10.26
CA HIS A 3 3.66 8.10 -10.45
C HIS A 3 3.08 7.81 -9.06
N THR A 4 1.93 8.37 -8.76
CA THR A 4 1.26 8.13 -7.49
C THR A 4 -0.05 7.39 -7.77
N ALA A 5 -0.27 6.29 -7.05
CA ALA A 5 -1.49 5.51 -7.17
C ALA A 5 -2.02 5.19 -5.78
N ASP A 6 -3.33 5.14 -5.66
CA ASP A 6 -3.99 4.85 -4.39
C ASP A 6 -4.62 3.46 -4.47
N TYR A 7 -4.57 2.77 -3.34
CA TYR A 7 -5.12 1.41 -3.22
C TYR A 7 -5.92 1.28 -1.95
N LEU A 8 -6.96 0.46 -1.98
CA LEU A 8 -7.75 0.15 -0.79
C LEU A 8 -7.26 -1.16 -0.19
N VAL A 9 -7.05 -1.15 1.12
CA VAL A 9 -6.52 -2.30 1.86
C VAL A 9 -7.36 -2.51 3.11
N GLU A 10 -7.79 -3.75 3.34
CA GLU A 10 -8.55 -4.13 4.53
C GLU A 10 -7.65 -4.78 5.58
N GLY A 11 -8.08 -4.70 6.83
CA GLY A 11 -7.39 -5.33 7.95
C GLY A 11 -6.41 -4.42 8.68
N MET A 12 -6.24 -3.19 8.21
CA MET A 12 -5.35 -2.23 8.86
C MET A 12 -6.10 -1.48 9.96
N THR A 13 -5.80 -1.80 11.21
CA THR A 13 -6.55 -1.27 12.34
C THR A 13 -5.71 -0.44 13.30
N CYS A 14 -4.38 -0.38 13.12
CA CYS A 14 -3.51 0.35 14.04
C CYS A 14 -2.23 0.80 13.33
N SER A 15 -1.41 1.57 14.06
CA SER A 15 -0.16 2.09 13.50
C SER A 15 0.86 1.00 13.16
N HIS A 16 0.82 -0.14 13.83
CA HIS A 16 1.69 -1.27 13.48
C HIS A 16 1.39 -1.78 12.08
N CYS A 17 0.11 -1.79 11.73
CA CYS A 17 -0.33 -2.18 10.39
C CYS A 17 0.25 -1.24 9.34
N VAL A 18 0.21 0.06 9.63
CA VAL A 18 0.78 1.08 8.74
C VAL A 18 2.26 0.81 8.51
N SER A 19 3.00 0.56 9.59
CA SER A 19 4.44 0.30 9.50
C SER A 19 4.74 -0.94 8.66
N SER A 20 4.00 -2.01 8.88
CA SER A 20 4.22 -3.27 8.14
C SER A 20 3.99 -3.09 6.64
N VAL A 21 2.88 -2.46 6.27
CA VAL A 21 2.56 -2.22 4.87
C VAL A 21 3.56 -1.27 4.24
N THR A 22 3.94 -0.21 4.96
CA THR A 22 4.92 0.76 4.46
C THR A 22 6.26 0.09 4.19
N GLU A 23 6.72 -0.77 5.10
CA GLU A 23 7.98 -1.48 4.92
C GLU A 23 7.94 -2.39 3.69
N GLU A 24 6.89 -3.19 3.57
CA GLU A 24 6.77 -4.12 2.45
C GLU A 24 6.70 -3.39 1.10
N LEU A 25 5.92 -2.32 1.03
CA LEU A 25 5.81 -1.55 -0.21
C LEU A 25 7.09 -0.80 -0.52
N SER A 26 7.80 -0.32 0.51
CA SER A 26 9.07 0.39 0.29
C SER A 26 10.15 -0.51 -0.27
N GLU A 27 10.03 -1.82 -0.11
CA GLU A 27 10.98 -2.78 -0.67
C GLU A 27 10.75 -3.06 -2.15
N VAL A 28 9.61 -2.63 -2.69
CA VAL A 28 9.31 -2.80 -4.11
C VAL A 28 10.17 -1.85 -4.93
N ASP A 29 10.80 -2.38 -5.99
CA ASP A 29 11.66 -1.59 -6.86
C ASP A 29 10.92 -0.39 -7.44
N GLY A 30 11.55 0.77 -7.36
CA GLY A 30 11.00 2.00 -7.92
C GLY A 30 10.12 2.80 -6.95
N VAL A 31 9.73 2.22 -5.83
CA VAL A 31 8.91 2.94 -4.84
C VAL A 31 9.77 3.97 -4.11
N THR A 32 9.30 5.22 -4.11
CA THR A 32 10.01 6.33 -3.46
C THR A 32 9.30 6.80 -2.20
N GLU A 33 7.99 6.61 -2.12
CA GLU A 33 7.22 7.07 -0.96
C GLU A 33 5.96 6.22 -0.79
N VAL A 34 5.59 5.97 0.46
CA VAL A 34 4.35 5.27 0.80
C VAL A 34 3.65 6.07 1.90
N SER A 35 2.37 6.32 1.72
CA SER A 35 1.55 7.03 2.70
C SER A 35 0.28 6.23 2.94
N VAL A 36 -0.15 6.14 4.18
CA VAL A 36 -1.35 5.38 4.55
C VAL A 36 -2.33 6.27 5.30
N ASP A 37 -3.58 6.24 4.88
CA ASP A 37 -4.66 6.94 5.56
C ASP A 37 -5.57 5.89 6.18
N LEU A 38 -5.49 5.74 7.50
CA LEU A 38 -6.29 4.77 8.25
C LEU A 38 -7.72 5.26 8.40
N ALA A 39 -8.67 4.38 8.10
CA ALA A 39 -10.08 4.67 8.29
C ALA A 39 -10.68 3.56 9.15
N SER A 40 -11.14 3.92 10.35
CA SER A 40 -11.71 2.96 11.29
C SER A 40 -13.03 2.39 10.74
N GLY A 41 -13.10 1.06 10.67
CA GLY A 41 -14.31 0.38 10.18
C GLY A 41 -14.47 0.40 8.66
N LEU A 42 -13.50 0.95 7.92
CA LEU A 42 -13.52 1.06 6.46
C LEU A 42 -12.17 0.62 5.91
N PRO A 43 -12.09 0.25 4.62
CA PRO A 43 -10.79 -0.01 4.01
C PRO A 43 -9.89 1.22 4.11
N SER A 44 -8.63 1.00 4.41
CA SER A 44 -7.65 2.07 4.48
C SER A 44 -7.14 2.39 3.08
N THR A 45 -6.80 3.67 2.84
CA THR A 45 -6.23 4.09 1.57
C THR A 45 -4.71 4.13 1.68
N VAL A 46 -4.04 3.42 0.79
CA VAL A 46 -2.58 3.40 0.71
C VAL A 46 -2.16 4.11 -0.57
N SER A 47 -1.40 5.18 -0.43
CA SER A 47 -0.87 5.94 -1.56
C SER A 47 0.58 5.56 -1.77
N VAL A 48 0.92 5.10 -2.97
CA VAL A 48 2.28 4.68 -3.30
C VAL A 48 2.81 5.56 -4.42
N THR A 49 3.95 6.18 -4.18
CA THR A 49 4.65 6.98 -5.19
C THR A 49 5.86 6.19 -5.66
N SER A 50 6.01 6.08 -6.97
CA SER A 50 7.10 5.32 -7.57
C SER A 50 7.65 6.03 -8.80
N GLU A 51 8.88 5.70 -9.18
CA GLU A 51 9.49 6.27 -10.38
C GLU A 51 8.89 5.70 -11.65
N THR A 52 8.40 4.46 -11.58
CA THR A 52 7.74 3.79 -12.69
C THR A 52 6.37 3.29 -12.25
N PRO A 53 5.41 3.17 -13.17
CA PRO A 53 4.09 2.63 -12.82
C PRO A 53 4.23 1.21 -12.26
N LEU A 54 3.50 0.91 -11.20
CA LEU A 54 3.51 -0.42 -10.58
C LEU A 54 2.29 -1.21 -11.02
N ASP A 55 2.47 -2.52 -11.16
CA ASP A 55 1.35 -3.42 -11.43
C ASP A 55 0.55 -3.66 -10.15
N ASP A 56 -0.76 -3.77 -10.27
CA ASP A 56 -1.63 -4.10 -9.14
C ASP A 56 -1.19 -5.41 -8.49
N ALA A 57 -0.75 -6.37 -9.29
CA ALA A 57 -0.28 -7.65 -8.78
C ALA A 57 0.94 -7.51 -7.87
N THR A 58 1.85 -6.60 -8.21
CA THR A 58 3.04 -6.33 -7.39
C THR A 58 2.64 -5.71 -6.06
N VAL A 59 1.75 -4.74 -6.10
CA VAL A 59 1.28 -4.06 -4.88
C VAL A 59 0.47 -5.02 -4.02
N SER A 60 -0.41 -5.80 -4.64
CA SER A 60 -1.22 -6.81 -3.95
C SER A 60 -0.34 -7.83 -3.24
N ALA A 61 0.69 -8.32 -3.92
CA ALA A 61 1.61 -9.28 -3.31
C ALA A 61 2.32 -8.70 -2.08
N ALA A 62 2.77 -7.45 -2.17
CA ALA A 62 3.43 -6.79 -1.05
C ALA A 62 2.48 -6.61 0.14
N ILE A 63 1.24 -6.22 -0.13
CA ILE A 63 0.24 -6.02 0.91
C ILE A 63 -0.10 -7.36 1.58
N GLU A 64 -0.24 -8.42 0.81
CA GLU A 64 -0.54 -9.75 1.34
C GLU A 64 0.65 -10.31 2.12
N GLU A 65 1.86 -10.01 1.71
CA GLU A 65 3.06 -10.39 2.47
C GLU A 65 3.08 -9.73 3.85
N ALA A 66 2.55 -8.52 3.94
CA ALA A 66 2.43 -7.81 5.21
C ALA A 66 1.31 -8.38 6.09
N GLY A 67 0.46 -9.26 5.55
CA GLY A 67 -0.62 -9.90 6.29
C GLY A 67 -1.96 -9.20 6.18
N TYR A 68 -2.14 -8.37 5.16
CA TYR A 68 -3.39 -7.61 4.96
C TYR A 68 -4.03 -7.98 3.64
N THR A 69 -5.26 -7.48 3.42
CA THR A 69 -6.02 -7.82 2.23
C THR A 69 -6.09 -6.65 1.26
N PHE A 70 -5.57 -6.87 0.06
CA PHE A 70 -5.69 -5.91 -1.03
C PHE A 70 -7.13 -5.95 -1.55
N VAL A 71 -7.80 -4.80 -1.61
CA VAL A 71 -9.18 -4.72 -2.09
C VAL A 71 -9.21 -4.34 -3.56
N THR A 72 -8.70 -3.17 -3.90
CA THR A 72 -8.71 -2.69 -5.27
C THR A 72 -7.76 -1.50 -5.43
N SER A 73 -7.42 -1.19 -6.65
CA SER A 73 -6.75 0.07 -6.98
C SER A 73 -7.78 1.15 -7.27
N LEU A 74 -7.46 2.37 -6.91
CA LEU A 74 -8.35 3.51 -7.12
C LEU A 74 -7.99 4.30 -8.37
#